data_17ac60c81b7aa504834b3ca97038a0da
#
_entry.id   17ac60c81b7aa504834b3ca97038a0da
#
_cell.length_a   1.000
_cell.length_b   1.000
_cell.length_c   1.000
_cell.angle_alpha   90.00
_cell.angle_beta   90.00
_cell.angle_gamma   90.00
#
_symmetry.space_group_name_H-M   'P 1'
#
loop_
_entity.id
_entity.type
_entity.pdbx_description
1 polymer ?
#
loop_
_entity_poly.entity_id
_entity_poly.type
_entity_poly.pdbx_seq_one_letter_code
_entity_poly.pdbx_strand_id
1 'polypeptide(L)'
;MTQIQLASPVAYQRVASLDSSMFYMGNLQSFLAKGEDTGGRFALMEAQAKPGNEPPPHVHEWEHEMYYVLEGAIEFYVEDKILLARPGEVVFLPQGKPHAFYIRSSHLRTLILAQASGEHPIGLDRYFIAMAEPATSMSLPIGAVTYAMDDPSHSIRVGSENGIHILSPEETAKELPHYPGFGVKRELIEEKQLSLSTV
;
A
#
# COMPACT_ATOMS: atom_id res chain seq x y z
N MET A 1 -19.26 -22.29 -3.93
CA MET A 1 -18.64 -21.03 -3.42
C MET A 1 -19.34 -20.70 -2.11
N THR A 2 -18.61 -20.78 -0.99
CA THR A 2 -19.15 -20.43 0.33
C THR A 2 -19.25 -18.91 0.38
N GLN A 3 -20.46 -18.34 0.43
CA GLN A 3 -20.63 -16.91 0.67
C GLN A 3 -20.04 -16.61 2.05
N ILE A 4 -19.02 -15.76 2.07
CA ILE A 4 -18.51 -15.19 3.33
C ILE A 4 -19.62 -14.25 3.83
N GLN A 5 -20.33 -14.68 4.87
CA GLN A 5 -21.34 -13.85 5.52
C GLN A 5 -20.61 -12.80 6.35
N LEU A 6 -20.39 -11.61 5.77
CA LEU A 6 -19.80 -10.49 6.49
C LEU A 6 -20.80 -9.96 7.51
N ALA A 7 -20.31 -9.61 8.69
CA ALA A 7 -21.12 -9.01 9.75
C ALA A 7 -21.69 -7.65 9.30
N SER A 8 -22.84 -7.27 9.83
CA SER A 8 -23.36 -5.91 9.58
C SER A 8 -22.45 -4.88 10.24
N PRO A 9 -22.06 -3.81 9.52
CA PRO A 9 -21.21 -2.77 10.08
C PRO A 9 -21.82 -2.12 11.32
N VAL A 10 -20.99 -1.86 12.34
CA VAL A 10 -21.37 -1.15 13.56
C VAL A 10 -20.48 0.09 13.71
N ALA A 11 -21.01 1.12 14.36
CA ALA A 11 -20.24 2.34 14.63
C ALA A 11 -19.16 2.04 15.69
N TYR A 12 -17.93 2.54 15.45
CA TYR A 12 -16.80 2.44 16.38
C TYR A 12 -15.88 3.66 16.26
N GLN A 13 -14.98 3.80 17.23
CA GLN A 13 -13.84 4.71 17.17
C GLN A 13 -12.57 3.85 17.31
N ARG A 14 -11.58 4.08 16.44
CA ARG A 14 -10.30 3.37 16.44
C ARG A 14 -9.16 4.35 16.20
N VAL A 15 -8.04 4.11 16.85
CA VAL A 15 -6.77 4.81 16.67
C VAL A 15 -5.70 3.79 16.30
N ALA A 16 -4.67 4.21 15.57
CA ALA A 16 -3.49 3.39 15.33
C ALA A 16 -2.84 2.99 16.67
N SER A 17 -2.69 1.70 16.90
CA SER A 17 -2.17 1.10 18.13
C SER A 17 -1.50 -0.23 17.83
N LEU A 18 -0.75 -0.80 18.77
CA LEU A 18 -0.11 -2.12 18.60
C LEU A 18 -1.13 -3.20 18.22
N ASP A 19 -2.30 -3.19 18.84
CA ASP A 19 -3.35 -4.20 18.61
C ASP A 19 -3.95 -4.12 17.19
N SER A 20 -3.82 -2.97 16.52
CA SER A 20 -4.32 -2.74 15.18
C SER A 20 -3.21 -2.65 14.13
N SER A 21 -1.95 -2.94 14.48
CA SER A 21 -0.81 -2.70 13.60
C SER A 21 -0.01 -3.97 13.32
N MET A 22 0.56 -4.01 12.12
CA MET A 22 1.41 -5.10 11.64
C MET A 22 2.63 -4.53 10.89
N PHE A 23 3.72 -5.27 10.90
CA PHE A 23 4.89 -4.98 10.07
C PHE A 23 4.81 -5.76 8.76
N TYR A 24 4.83 -5.05 7.66
CA TYR A 24 4.92 -5.61 6.31
C TYR A 24 6.03 -4.92 5.53
N MET A 25 6.99 -5.70 5.03
CA MET A 25 8.14 -5.18 4.29
C MET A 25 8.86 -4.01 5.00
N GLY A 26 9.03 -4.08 6.37
CA GLY A 26 9.62 -3.01 7.19
C GLY A 26 8.81 -1.73 7.25
N ASN A 27 7.60 -1.74 6.75
CA ASN A 27 6.61 -0.69 6.90
C ASN A 27 5.68 -1.05 8.05
N LEU A 28 5.14 -0.05 8.72
CA LEU A 28 4.12 -0.20 9.75
C LEU A 28 2.76 0.09 9.14
N GLN A 29 1.87 -0.92 9.14
CA GLN A 29 0.50 -0.83 8.66
C GLN A 29 -0.46 -0.88 9.84
N SER A 30 -1.20 0.20 10.09
CA SER A 30 -2.19 0.29 11.16
C SER A 30 -3.59 0.27 10.59
N PHE A 31 -4.36 -0.78 10.88
CA PHE A 31 -5.71 -0.96 10.35
C PHE A 31 -6.72 -0.11 11.14
N LEU A 32 -7.21 0.97 10.53
CA LEU A 32 -8.26 1.83 11.10
C LEU A 32 -9.66 1.29 10.77
N ALA A 33 -9.83 0.67 9.60
CA ALA A 33 -11.00 -0.13 9.25
C ALA A 33 -10.55 -1.29 8.37
N LYS A 34 -11.06 -2.49 8.65
CA LYS A 34 -10.85 -3.70 7.85
C LYS A 34 -12.11 -4.03 7.05
N GLY A 35 -11.98 -4.87 6.03
CA GLY A 35 -13.11 -5.36 5.26
C GLY A 35 -14.20 -6.00 6.12
N GLU A 36 -13.82 -6.71 7.19
CA GLU A 36 -14.77 -7.27 8.16
C GLU A 36 -15.60 -6.20 8.88
N ASP A 37 -15.04 -5.02 9.16
CA ASP A 37 -15.73 -3.90 9.81
C ASP A 37 -16.74 -3.22 8.87
N THR A 38 -16.50 -3.28 7.55
CA THR A 38 -17.20 -2.49 6.51
C THR A 38 -18.10 -3.30 5.60
N GLY A 39 -18.31 -4.58 5.92
CA GLY A 39 -19.06 -5.50 5.06
C GLY A 39 -18.35 -5.78 3.74
N GLY A 40 -17.01 -5.77 3.73
CA GLY A 40 -16.18 -6.05 2.58
C GLY A 40 -16.05 -4.89 1.58
N ARG A 41 -16.55 -3.70 1.93
CA ARG A 41 -16.65 -2.59 1.00
C ARG A 41 -15.40 -1.75 0.89
N PHE A 42 -14.70 -1.55 2.01
CA PHE A 42 -13.44 -0.81 2.03
C PHE A 42 -12.57 -1.23 3.23
N ALA A 43 -11.28 -0.95 3.14
CA ALA A 43 -10.37 -0.89 4.27
C ALA A 43 -9.69 0.47 4.30
N LEU A 44 -9.40 0.97 5.50
CA LEU A 44 -8.63 2.17 5.74
C LEU A 44 -7.46 1.83 6.64
N MET A 45 -6.27 2.16 6.19
CA MET A 45 -5.03 1.94 6.92
C MET A 45 -4.23 3.24 7.02
N GLU A 46 -3.53 3.42 8.14
CA GLU A 46 -2.43 4.37 8.23
C GLU A 46 -1.13 3.61 8.02
N ALA A 47 -0.34 4.03 7.04
CA ALA A 47 0.95 3.45 6.73
C ALA A 47 2.08 4.41 7.09
N GLN A 48 3.13 3.87 7.75
CA GLN A 48 4.42 4.51 7.88
C GLN A 48 5.45 3.68 7.11
N ALA A 49 6.28 4.36 6.31
CA ALA A 49 7.22 3.70 5.42
C ALA A 49 8.51 4.50 5.25
N LYS A 50 9.55 3.86 4.74
CA LYS A 50 10.83 4.49 4.40
C LYS A 50 11.31 4.03 3.02
N PRO A 51 12.20 4.80 2.35
CA PRO A 51 12.77 4.41 1.07
C PRO A 51 13.43 3.02 1.11
N GLY A 52 13.20 2.25 0.05
CA GLY A 52 13.72 0.88 -0.11
C GLY A 52 12.80 -0.21 0.42
N ASN A 53 11.65 0.14 0.99
CA ASN A 53 10.65 -0.79 1.49
C ASN A 53 9.37 -0.77 0.63
N GLU A 54 9.46 -0.29 -0.59
CA GLU A 54 8.35 -0.28 -1.54
C GLU A 54 8.02 -1.70 -2.02
N PRO A 55 6.73 -2.05 -2.20
CA PRO A 55 6.35 -3.32 -2.79
C PRO A 55 6.73 -3.39 -4.27
N PRO A 56 6.82 -4.59 -4.85
CA PRO A 56 6.98 -4.73 -6.29
C PRO A 56 5.78 -4.13 -7.04
N PRO A 57 5.95 -3.77 -8.33
CA PRO A 57 4.84 -3.34 -9.20
C PRO A 57 3.70 -4.35 -9.20
N HIS A 58 2.46 -3.87 -9.13
CA HIS A 58 1.28 -4.72 -8.99
C HIS A 58 0.00 -4.09 -9.54
N VAL A 59 -1.07 -4.88 -9.57
CA VAL A 59 -2.43 -4.48 -9.97
C VAL A 59 -3.41 -4.95 -8.90
N HIS A 60 -4.33 -4.09 -8.51
CA HIS A 60 -5.52 -4.47 -7.74
C HIS A 60 -6.67 -4.80 -8.70
N GLU A 61 -7.08 -6.07 -8.73
CA GLU A 61 -8.12 -6.56 -9.63
C GLU A 61 -9.55 -6.35 -9.09
N TRP A 62 -9.70 -6.18 -7.77
CA TRP A 62 -11.01 -6.15 -7.10
C TRP A 62 -11.36 -4.80 -6.50
N GLU A 63 -10.41 -3.85 -6.45
CA GLU A 63 -10.56 -2.62 -5.69
C GLU A 63 -9.83 -1.44 -6.35
N HIS A 64 -10.33 -0.25 -6.08
CA HIS A 64 -9.57 0.99 -6.24
C HIS A 64 -8.70 1.18 -5.00
N GLU A 65 -7.57 1.85 -5.18
CA GLU A 65 -6.71 2.25 -4.09
C GLU A 65 -6.51 3.77 -4.10
N MET A 66 -6.38 4.37 -2.92
CA MET A 66 -6.18 5.81 -2.79
C MET A 66 -5.17 6.07 -1.67
N TYR A 67 -4.20 6.93 -1.94
CA TYR A 67 -3.23 7.40 -0.96
C TYR A 67 -3.49 8.86 -0.64
N TYR A 68 -3.66 9.20 0.63
CA TYR A 68 -3.66 10.58 1.11
C TYR A 68 -2.41 10.81 1.94
N VAL A 69 -1.50 11.67 1.48
CA VAL A 69 -0.21 11.90 2.14
C VAL A 69 -0.40 12.78 3.36
N LEU A 70 0.06 12.30 4.52
CA LEU A 70 0.09 13.03 5.79
C LEU A 70 1.45 13.69 6.00
N GLU A 71 2.54 12.94 5.75
CA GLU A 71 3.92 13.39 5.92
C GLU A 71 4.82 12.80 4.84
N GLY A 72 5.83 13.54 4.39
CA GLY A 72 6.79 13.07 3.40
C GLY A 72 6.33 13.26 1.96
N ALA A 73 6.86 12.44 1.05
CA ALA A 73 6.51 12.46 -0.37
C ALA A 73 6.60 11.07 -0.98
N ILE A 74 5.70 10.80 -1.93
CA ILE A 74 5.61 9.54 -2.66
C ILE A 74 5.40 9.82 -4.15
N GLU A 75 6.14 9.12 -5.01
CA GLU A 75 6.09 9.24 -6.47
C GLU A 75 5.54 7.96 -7.07
N PHE A 76 4.35 8.03 -7.66
CA PHE A 76 3.68 6.91 -8.32
C PHE A 76 3.96 6.89 -9.81
N TYR A 77 4.02 5.67 -10.34
CA TYR A 77 4.06 5.33 -11.76
C TYR A 77 2.80 4.54 -12.07
N VAL A 78 1.95 5.09 -12.93
CA VAL A 78 0.67 4.50 -13.32
C VAL A 78 0.49 4.70 -14.81
N GLU A 79 0.50 3.60 -15.59
CA GLU A 79 0.50 3.67 -17.05
C GLU A 79 1.66 4.56 -17.56
N ASP A 80 1.39 5.62 -18.30
CA ASP A 80 2.35 6.61 -18.83
C ASP A 80 2.57 7.83 -17.90
N LYS A 81 2.01 7.81 -16.70
CA LYS A 81 2.02 8.96 -15.77
C LYS A 81 3.00 8.77 -14.63
N ILE A 82 3.61 9.88 -14.24
CA ILE A 82 4.39 10.01 -13.01
C ILE A 82 3.67 11.05 -12.14
N LEU A 83 3.24 10.63 -10.94
CA LEU A 83 2.46 11.44 -10.02
C LEU A 83 3.23 11.59 -8.71
N LEU A 84 3.71 12.78 -8.40
CA LEU A 84 4.38 13.07 -7.13
C LEU A 84 3.37 13.71 -6.18
N ALA A 85 3.12 13.03 -5.05
CA ALA A 85 2.24 13.52 -4.01
C ALA A 85 3.02 13.93 -2.76
N ARG A 86 2.53 15.02 -2.13
CA ARG A 86 3.05 15.68 -0.93
C ARG A 86 1.97 15.77 0.14
N PRO A 87 2.29 16.23 1.36
CA PRO A 87 1.30 16.37 2.42
C PRO A 87 0.07 17.18 1.99
N GLY A 88 -1.12 16.63 2.26
CA GLY A 88 -2.41 17.19 1.86
C GLY A 88 -2.89 16.76 0.47
N GLU A 89 -2.07 16.08 -0.32
CA GLU A 89 -2.43 15.62 -1.66
C GLU A 89 -2.90 14.16 -1.66
N VAL A 90 -3.73 13.83 -2.64
CA VAL A 90 -4.26 12.48 -2.86
C VAL A 90 -3.83 11.94 -4.23
N VAL A 91 -3.50 10.65 -4.29
CA VAL A 91 -3.38 9.90 -5.55
C VAL A 91 -4.44 8.81 -5.57
N PHE A 92 -5.22 8.76 -6.65
CA PHE A 92 -6.22 7.73 -6.91
C PHE A 92 -5.67 6.75 -7.95
N LEU A 93 -5.67 5.47 -7.58
CA LEU A 93 -5.22 4.33 -8.38
C LEU A 93 -6.44 3.48 -8.76
N PRO A 94 -6.92 3.58 -10.00
CA PRO A 94 -8.09 2.82 -10.42
C PRO A 94 -7.84 1.31 -10.41
N GLN A 95 -8.86 0.53 -10.09
CA GLN A 95 -8.87 -0.92 -10.28
C GLN A 95 -8.37 -1.31 -11.66
N GLY A 96 -7.60 -2.39 -11.74
CA GLY A 96 -7.08 -2.95 -12.98
C GLY A 96 -5.96 -2.13 -13.63
N LYS A 97 -5.48 -1.07 -12.97
CA LYS A 97 -4.36 -0.27 -13.47
C LYS A 97 -3.06 -0.65 -12.78
N PRO A 98 -2.06 -1.15 -13.53
CA PRO A 98 -0.72 -1.39 -13.04
C PRO A 98 -0.12 -0.14 -12.42
N HIS A 99 0.52 -0.31 -11.27
CA HIS A 99 1.22 0.79 -10.63
C HIS A 99 2.42 0.32 -9.80
N ALA A 100 3.31 1.26 -9.56
CA ALA A 100 4.45 1.17 -8.68
C ALA A 100 4.72 2.53 -8.06
N PHE A 101 5.54 2.59 -7.01
CA PHE A 101 5.90 3.87 -6.43
C PHE A 101 7.30 3.85 -5.80
N TYR A 102 7.82 5.05 -5.54
CA TYR A 102 8.97 5.28 -4.68
C TYR A 102 8.64 6.28 -3.59
N ILE A 103 9.14 6.03 -2.40
CA ILE A 103 9.15 7.00 -1.31
C ILE A 103 10.27 8.00 -1.60
N ARG A 104 9.93 9.30 -1.68
CA ARG A 104 10.85 10.37 -2.08
C ARG A 104 11.29 11.25 -0.91
N SER A 105 10.96 10.87 0.32
CA SER A 105 11.36 11.50 1.59
C SER A 105 12.01 10.47 2.52
N SER A 106 12.71 10.91 3.55
CA SER A 106 13.34 10.02 4.55
C SER A 106 12.31 9.18 5.32
N HIS A 107 11.09 9.68 5.44
CA HIS A 107 9.93 9.05 6.07
C HIS A 107 8.67 9.40 5.30
N LEU A 108 7.75 8.46 5.18
CA LEU A 108 6.41 8.66 4.63
C LEU A 108 5.37 8.23 5.66
N ARG A 109 4.34 9.05 5.83
CA ARG A 109 3.12 8.69 6.54
C ARG A 109 1.92 9.01 5.65
N THR A 110 1.04 8.04 5.45
CA THR A 110 -0.08 8.17 4.53
C THR A 110 -1.29 7.39 5.03
N LEU A 111 -2.49 7.83 4.64
CA LEU A 111 -3.69 6.99 4.70
C LEU A 111 -3.81 6.25 3.37
N ILE A 112 -4.13 4.97 3.45
CA ILE A 112 -4.41 4.09 2.32
C ILE A 112 -5.86 3.64 2.45
N LEU A 113 -6.68 3.98 1.46
CA LEU A 113 -8.05 3.51 1.33
C LEU A 113 -8.12 2.51 0.16
N ALA A 114 -8.47 1.27 0.45
CA ALA A 114 -8.86 0.29 -0.56
C ALA A 114 -10.38 0.20 -0.60
N GLN A 115 -10.99 0.38 -1.76
CA GLN A 115 -12.44 0.36 -1.95
C GLN A 115 -12.84 -0.65 -3.01
N ALA A 116 -13.68 -1.63 -2.63
CA ALA A 116 -14.24 -2.60 -3.55
C ALA A 116 -15.03 -1.92 -4.68
N SER A 117 -14.79 -2.34 -5.91
CA SER A 117 -15.41 -1.76 -7.12
C SER A 117 -16.21 -2.77 -7.94
N GLY A 118 -16.55 -3.92 -7.35
CA GLY A 118 -17.29 -4.99 -8.02
C GLY A 118 -17.98 -5.92 -7.03
N GLU A 119 -18.16 -7.17 -7.44
CA GLU A 119 -18.81 -8.20 -6.62
C GLU A 119 -17.87 -8.80 -5.55
N HIS A 120 -16.56 -8.66 -5.72
CA HIS A 120 -15.59 -9.12 -4.75
C HIS A 120 -15.49 -8.16 -3.57
N PRO A 121 -15.32 -8.68 -2.34
CA PRO A 121 -14.89 -7.86 -1.22
C PRO A 121 -13.45 -7.42 -1.43
N ILE A 122 -13.04 -6.34 -0.76
CA ILE A 122 -11.65 -5.88 -0.79
C ILE A 122 -10.68 -7.01 -0.41
N GLY A 123 -9.48 -6.98 -1.00
CA GLY A 123 -8.44 -7.99 -0.81
C GLY A 123 -7.20 -7.49 -0.09
N LEU A 124 -6.89 -6.20 -0.18
CA LEU A 124 -5.64 -5.63 0.30
C LEU A 124 -5.41 -5.83 1.80
N ASP A 125 -6.43 -5.64 2.64
CA ASP A 125 -6.29 -5.85 4.08
C ASP A 125 -6.04 -7.33 4.41
N ARG A 126 -6.70 -8.25 3.71
CA ARG A 126 -6.49 -9.69 3.88
C ARG A 126 -5.10 -10.12 3.41
N TYR A 127 -4.62 -9.53 2.31
CA TYR A 127 -3.26 -9.74 1.85
C TYR A 127 -2.25 -9.33 2.92
N PHE A 128 -2.37 -8.11 3.47
CA PHE A 128 -1.48 -7.66 4.55
C PHE A 128 -1.57 -8.56 5.78
N ILE A 129 -2.78 -8.93 6.23
CA ILE A 129 -2.95 -9.82 7.39
C ILE A 129 -2.30 -11.19 7.16
N ALA A 130 -2.33 -11.71 5.93
CA ALA A 130 -1.73 -13.01 5.60
C ALA A 130 -0.19 -12.94 5.45
N MET A 131 0.36 -11.76 5.10
CA MET A 131 1.78 -11.59 4.77
C MET A 131 2.59 -10.89 5.86
N ALA A 132 1.93 -10.18 6.78
CA ALA A 132 2.57 -9.33 7.77
C ALA A 132 2.71 -10.02 9.12
N GLU A 133 3.56 -9.49 9.98
CA GLU A 133 3.74 -9.91 11.36
C GLU A 133 3.14 -8.87 12.32
N PRO A 134 2.60 -9.27 13.50
CA PRO A 134 2.14 -8.31 14.50
C PRO A 134 3.22 -7.29 14.85
N ALA A 135 2.85 -6.01 14.90
CA ALA A 135 3.79 -4.97 15.27
C ALA A 135 4.21 -5.10 16.73
N THR A 136 5.50 -4.95 17.00
CA THR A 136 6.06 -4.95 18.36
C THR A 136 6.37 -3.54 18.86
N SER A 137 6.24 -2.53 18.00
CA SER A 137 6.36 -1.10 18.32
C SER A 137 5.52 -0.28 17.32
N MET A 138 5.20 0.97 17.72
CA MET A 138 4.52 1.94 16.82
C MET A 138 5.52 2.78 16.02
N SER A 139 6.75 2.32 15.85
CA SER A 139 7.80 2.94 15.04
C SER A 139 8.35 1.94 14.03
N LEU A 140 8.89 2.46 12.93
CA LEU A 140 9.50 1.62 11.91
C LEU A 140 10.66 0.79 12.46
N PRO A 141 10.82 -0.46 12.04
CA PRO A 141 11.93 -1.31 12.45
C PRO A 141 13.27 -0.68 12.10
N ILE A 142 14.23 -0.83 13.02
CA ILE A 142 15.61 -0.39 12.82
C ILE A 142 16.40 -1.53 12.17
N GLY A 143 17.10 -1.22 11.07
CA GLY A 143 17.95 -2.18 10.36
C GLY A 143 17.34 -2.66 9.04
N ALA A 144 18.05 -3.58 8.40
CA ALA A 144 17.55 -4.26 7.20
C ALA A 144 16.46 -5.25 7.61
N VAL A 145 15.31 -5.17 6.98
CA VAL A 145 14.27 -6.16 7.16
C VAL A 145 14.49 -7.26 6.14
N THR A 146 14.69 -8.47 6.64
CA THR A 146 14.84 -9.65 5.76
C THR A 146 13.45 -10.03 5.28
N TYR A 147 13.17 -9.80 4.01
CA TYR A 147 11.97 -10.34 3.40
C TYR A 147 12.24 -11.67 2.78
N ALA A 148 11.21 -12.47 2.66
CA ALA A 148 11.19 -13.66 1.80
C ALA A 148 11.31 -13.28 0.30
N MET A 149 12.24 -12.38 -0.03
CA MET A 149 12.58 -12.02 -1.41
C MET A 149 13.28 -13.17 -2.14
N ASP A 150 13.80 -14.15 -1.39
CA ASP A 150 14.41 -15.35 -1.95
C ASP A 150 13.39 -16.30 -2.61
N ASP A 151 12.12 -16.20 -2.21
CA ASP A 151 11.01 -16.91 -2.85
C ASP A 151 9.75 -16.05 -2.95
N PRO A 152 9.54 -15.32 -4.07
CA PRO A 152 8.37 -14.50 -4.29
C PRO A 152 7.09 -15.32 -4.51
N SER A 153 7.17 -16.66 -4.68
CA SER A 153 6.02 -17.50 -5.01
C SER A 153 4.92 -17.44 -3.95
N HIS A 154 5.29 -17.30 -2.67
CA HIS A 154 4.34 -17.15 -1.59
C HIS A 154 3.55 -15.84 -1.70
N SER A 155 4.22 -14.71 -1.90
CA SER A 155 3.57 -13.39 -2.04
C SER A 155 2.72 -13.32 -3.31
N ILE A 156 3.18 -13.90 -4.42
CA ILE A 156 2.42 -14.01 -5.67
C ILE A 156 1.13 -14.81 -5.46
N ARG A 157 1.22 -15.98 -4.81
CA ARG A 157 0.06 -16.82 -4.53
C ARG A 157 -0.95 -16.11 -3.61
N VAL A 158 -0.50 -15.59 -2.47
CA VAL A 158 -1.37 -14.87 -1.52
C VAL A 158 -1.96 -13.61 -2.18
N GLY A 159 -1.18 -12.91 -3.00
CA GLY A 159 -1.67 -11.79 -3.80
C GLY A 159 -2.81 -12.21 -4.71
N SER A 160 -2.62 -13.23 -5.53
CA SER A 160 -3.62 -13.75 -6.46
C SER A 160 -4.91 -14.21 -5.74
N GLU A 161 -4.79 -14.84 -4.57
CA GLU A 161 -5.94 -15.25 -3.74
C GLU A 161 -6.75 -14.04 -3.21
N ASN A 162 -6.16 -12.83 -3.24
CA ASN A 162 -6.76 -11.59 -2.74
C ASN A 162 -6.92 -10.51 -3.83
N GLY A 163 -6.87 -10.90 -5.10
CA GLY A 163 -7.08 -9.97 -6.22
C GLY A 163 -5.95 -8.98 -6.43
N ILE A 164 -4.73 -9.35 -6.02
CA ILE A 164 -3.52 -8.57 -6.26
C ILE A 164 -2.61 -9.37 -7.19
N HIS A 165 -2.38 -8.86 -8.39
CA HIS A 165 -1.45 -9.44 -9.34
C HIS A 165 -0.10 -8.71 -9.25
N ILE A 166 0.95 -9.42 -8.84
CA ILE A 166 2.32 -8.90 -8.83
C ILE A 166 2.90 -9.05 -10.23
N LEU A 167 3.33 -7.94 -10.82
CA LEU A 167 3.84 -7.90 -12.19
C LEU A 167 5.21 -8.56 -12.30
N SER A 168 5.38 -9.34 -13.36
CA SER A 168 6.70 -9.81 -13.78
C SER A 168 7.54 -8.63 -14.30
N PRO A 169 8.87 -8.78 -14.43
CA PRO A 169 9.72 -7.75 -15.04
C PRO A 169 9.31 -7.36 -16.47
N GLU A 170 8.80 -8.32 -17.24
CA GLU A 170 8.35 -8.10 -18.62
C GLU A 170 7.04 -7.30 -18.65
N GLU A 171 6.06 -7.66 -17.82
CA GLU A 171 4.81 -6.90 -17.66
C GLU A 171 5.10 -5.48 -17.15
N THR A 172 5.99 -5.35 -16.15
CA THR A 172 6.39 -4.05 -15.62
C THR A 172 6.97 -3.14 -16.71
N ALA A 173 7.90 -3.65 -17.53
CA ALA A 173 8.51 -2.86 -18.60
C ALA A 173 7.50 -2.43 -19.67
N LYS A 174 6.48 -3.24 -19.92
CA LYS A 174 5.41 -2.94 -20.89
C LYS A 174 4.39 -1.94 -20.33
N GLU A 175 3.92 -2.17 -19.10
CA GLU A 175 2.78 -1.44 -18.53
C GLU A 175 3.20 -0.14 -17.80
N LEU A 176 4.47 -0.04 -17.37
CA LEU A 176 5.03 1.09 -16.63
C LEU A 176 6.31 1.62 -17.30
N PRO A 177 6.25 2.19 -18.51
CA PRO A 177 7.43 2.52 -19.32
C PRO A 177 8.36 3.56 -18.67
N HIS A 178 7.87 4.34 -17.72
CA HIS A 178 8.65 5.35 -17.00
C HIS A 178 9.16 4.90 -15.64
N TYR A 179 8.79 3.69 -15.20
CA TYR A 179 9.23 3.15 -13.91
C TYR A 179 10.69 2.70 -14.01
N PRO A 180 11.61 3.25 -13.19
CA PRO A 180 13.04 2.92 -13.29
C PRO A 180 13.40 1.48 -12.97
N GLY A 181 12.55 0.76 -12.24
CA GLY A 181 12.75 -0.65 -11.89
C GLY A 181 12.67 -0.91 -10.39
N PHE A 182 12.26 -2.13 -10.03
CA PHE A 182 12.15 -2.53 -8.63
C PHE A 182 13.53 -2.54 -7.95
N GLY A 183 13.61 -1.97 -6.74
CA GLY A 183 14.85 -1.89 -5.96
C GLY A 183 15.85 -0.79 -6.41
N VAL A 184 15.51 -0.01 -7.43
CA VAL A 184 16.35 1.14 -7.85
C VAL A 184 16.25 2.24 -6.81
N LYS A 185 17.40 2.71 -6.30
CA LYS A 185 17.44 3.84 -5.35
C LYS A 185 17.11 5.14 -6.05
N ARG A 186 16.20 5.92 -5.45
CA ARG A 186 15.85 7.27 -5.91
C ARG A 186 16.40 8.31 -4.95
N GLU A 187 16.79 9.47 -5.50
CA GLU A 187 17.18 10.61 -4.69
C GLU A 187 15.99 11.13 -3.88
N LEU A 188 16.24 11.51 -2.63
CA LEU A 188 15.21 12.09 -1.77
C LEU A 188 14.98 13.56 -2.16
N ILE A 189 13.75 14.00 -2.01
CA ILE A 189 13.37 15.40 -2.12
C ILE A 189 13.73 16.09 -0.81
N GLU A 190 14.42 17.22 -0.85
CA GLU A 190 14.76 17.98 0.34
C GLU A 190 13.50 18.50 1.06
N GLU A 191 13.49 18.41 2.41
CA GLU A 191 12.35 18.81 3.24
C GLU A 191 11.88 20.25 2.97
N LYS A 192 12.80 21.17 2.63
CA LYS A 192 12.46 22.54 2.23
C LYS A 192 11.57 22.62 0.99
N GLN A 193 11.66 21.63 0.10
CA GLN A 193 10.84 21.57 -1.12
C GLN A 193 9.46 20.95 -0.85
N LEU A 194 9.28 20.26 0.28
CA LEU A 194 8.01 19.66 0.68
C LEU A 194 7.05 20.69 1.30
N SER A 195 7.59 21.76 1.91
CA SER A 195 6.82 22.80 2.61
C SER A 195 6.31 23.94 1.72
N LEU A 196 6.68 23.98 0.43
CA LEU A 196 6.37 25.09 -0.49
C LEU A 196 5.03 24.94 -1.24
N SER A 197 4.24 23.89 -0.97
CA SER A 197 2.98 23.62 -1.67
C SER A 197 1.72 24.00 -0.87
N THR A 198 1.84 24.83 0.15
CA THR A 198 0.67 25.31 0.89
C THR A 198 0.38 26.76 0.48
N VAL A 199 -0.34 26.93 -0.62
CA VAL A 199 -1.07 28.16 -0.94
C VAL A 199 -2.46 27.79 -1.43
#